data_696b0c600ca5216396b8af28ea47c93f
#
_entry.id   696b0c600ca5216396b8af28ea47c93f
#
_cell.length_a   1.000
_cell.length_b   1.000
_cell.length_c   1.000
_cell.angle_alpha   90.00
_cell.angle_beta   90.00
_cell.angle_gamma   90.00
#
_symmetry.space_group_name_H-M   'P 1'
#
loop_
_entity.id
_entity.type
_entity.pdbx_description
1 polymer ?
#
loop_
_entity_poly.entity_id
_entity_poly.type
_entity_poly.pdbx_seq_one_letter_code
_entity_poly.pdbx_strand_id
1 'polypeptide(L)'
;MRYPQVVRTRARQFSWRRLAAALACAATLAIPAPGAQAAADYPTKPVRVFVPYGPGGVGDLTMRLLADKLGQDLKQQFVIENRPGAGGIVSATEVLRAAPDGYTLGEIGNGQSISASLFKKLPFDVLKDFTTVSVAGSFEMLLAVPADSPYKALKDVVDAAKKNPGKLNLGAINPGSTQNLSAHLFQQVTGADYTIVTYRTTPDLVTALLRGDVDLGFDYYAGFSSSIPDGKLRIIATSGDERDPLLADVPTAKESGFPQYVVTSWNGVAGPAGLPPQVVETLSAAINRAVATPDLQEKAR
;
A
#
# COMPACT_ATOMS: atom_id res chain seq x y z
N MET A 1 -57.66 -62.48 -67.94
CA MET A 1 -56.42 -62.87 -67.23
C MET A 1 -55.79 -61.56 -66.78
N ARG A 2 -55.81 -61.22 -65.47
CA ARG A 2 -55.21 -60.05 -64.88
C ARG A 2 -54.11 -60.49 -63.92
N TYR A 3 -52.89 -60.09 -64.17
CA TYR A 3 -51.75 -60.28 -63.27
C TYR A 3 -51.72 -59.32 -62.08
N PRO A 4 -51.36 -59.65 -60.90
CA PRO A 4 -51.27 -58.75 -59.79
C PRO A 4 -49.94 -57.99 -59.79
N GLN A 5 -49.99 -56.72 -59.48
CA GLN A 5 -48.83 -55.82 -59.25
C GLN A 5 -48.16 -56.08 -57.91
N VAL A 6 -46.87 -56.32 -57.97
CA VAL A 6 -46.01 -56.46 -56.77
C VAL A 6 -45.58 -55.07 -56.29
N VAL A 7 -46.07 -54.70 -55.15
CA VAL A 7 -45.62 -53.44 -54.41
C VAL A 7 -44.26 -53.75 -53.75
N ARG A 8 -43.20 -53.09 -54.25
CA ARG A 8 -41.88 -53.11 -53.59
C ARG A 8 -41.83 -52.05 -52.52
N THR A 9 -41.87 -52.41 -51.26
CA THR A 9 -41.55 -51.61 -50.08
C THR A 9 -40.04 -51.29 -50.04
N ARG A 10 -39.66 -50.03 -50.20
CA ARG A 10 -38.29 -49.57 -49.99
C ARG A 10 -38.01 -49.46 -48.47
N ALA A 11 -37.18 -50.39 -47.96
CA ALA A 11 -36.61 -50.28 -46.62
C ALA A 11 -35.65 -49.07 -46.58
N ARG A 12 -35.95 -48.07 -45.72
CA ARG A 12 -35.06 -46.97 -45.42
C ARG A 12 -33.89 -47.50 -44.60
N GLN A 13 -32.71 -47.58 -45.19
CA GLN A 13 -31.47 -47.87 -44.48
C GLN A 13 -31.15 -46.65 -43.58
N PHE A 14 -31.43 -46.80 -42.27
CA PHE A 14 -31.07 -45.83 -41.23
C PHE A 14 -29.56 -45.97 -41.03
N SER A 15 -28.76 -44.99 -41.49
CA SER A 15 -27.31 -45.05 -41.45
C SER A 15 -26.80 -44.73 -40.05
N TRP A 16 -26.41 -45.77 -39.34
CA TRP A 16 -25.78 -45.69 -37.97
C TRP A 16 -24.51 -44.82 -37.95
N ARG A 17 -23.93 -44.51 -39.10
CA ARG A 17 -22.77 -43.63 -39.25
C ARG A 17 -23.06 -42.18 -38.90
N ARG A 18 -24.31 -41.69 -38.99
CA ARG A 18 -24.68 -40.33 -38.61
C ARG A 18 -24.92 -40.15 -37.13
N LEU A 19 -25.32 -41.20 -36.42
CA LEU A 19 -25.40 -41.16 -34.93
C LEU A 19 -24.03 -41.20 -34.29
N ALA A 20 -23.07 -41.96 -34.82
CA ALA A 20 -21.71 -42.03 -34.27
C ALA A 20 -20.95 -40.71 -34.44
N ALA A 21 -21.20 -39.96 -35.54
CA ALA A 21 -20.58 -38.62 -35.74
C ALA A 21 -21.15 -37.54 -34.80
N ALA A 22 -22.44 -37.60 -34.45
CA ALA A 22 -23.07 -36.68 -33.51
C ALA A 22 -22.62 -36.86 -32.04
N LEU A 23 -22.37 -38.12 -31.62
CA LEU A 23 -21.82 -38.41 -30.27
C LEU A 23 -20.34 -38.04 -30.13
N ALA A 24 -19.55 -38.13 -31.21
CA ALA A 24 -18.12 -37.72 -31.17
C ALA A 24 -17.92 -36.20 -31.03
N CYS A 25 -18.83 -35.35 -31.56
CA CYS A 25 -18.79 -33.92 -31.40
C CYS A 25 -19.24 -33.40 -30.01
N ALA A 26 -20.06 -34.20 -29.28
CA ALA A 26 -20.51 -33.81 -27.94
C ALA A 26 -19.47 -34.09 -26.82
N ALA A 27 -18.52 -34.99 -27.09
CA ALA A 27 -17.48 -35.35 -26.10
C ALA A 27 -16.30 -34.39 -26.02
N THR A 28 -16.16 -33.42 -26.96
CA THR A 28 -15.03 -32.48 -27.01
C THR A 28 -15.27 -31.15 -26.29
N LEU A 29 -16.43 -30.91 -25.65
CA LEU A 29 -16.80 -29.65 -24.99
C LEU A 29 -16.67 -29.66 -23.46
N ALA A 30 -16.15 -30.73 -22.86
CA ALA A 30 -15.91 -30.81 -21.42
C ALA A 30 -14.41 -30.86 -21.07
N ILE A 31 -13.61 -29.93 -21.65
CA ILE A 31 -12.29 -29.64 -21.09
C ILE A 31 -12.55 -28.64 -19.97
N PRO A 32 -12.40 -28.98 -18.68
CA PRO A 32 -12.46 -28.00 -17.61
C PRO A 32 -11.37 -26.97 -17.89
N ALA A 33 -11.74 -25.69 -17.98
CA ALA A 33 -10.79 -24.61 -18.06
C ALA A 33 -9.81 -24.74 -16.87
N PRO A 34 -8.49 -24.77 -17.10
CA PRO A 34 -7.50 -25.00 -16.02
C PRO A 34 -7.43 -23.88 -14.98
N GLY A 35 -8.30 -22.86 -15.08
CA GLY A 35 -8.31 -21.72 -14.16
C GLY A 35 -9.22 -21.86 -12.93
N ALA A 36 -10.19 -22.78 -12.92
CA ALA A 36 -11.18 -22.82 -11.82
C ALA A 36 -10.73 -23.64 -10.60
N GLN A 37 -9.78 -24.53 -10.75
CA GLN A 37 -9.34 -25.43 -9.66
C GLN A 37 -8.13 -24.89 -8.88
N ALA A 38 -7.32 -24.01 -9.50
CA ALA A 38 -6.13 -23.42 -8.86
C ALA A 38 -6.44 -22.36 -7.80
N ALA A 39 -7.67 -21.87 -7.72
CA ALA A 39 -8.05 -20.82 -6.78
C ALA A 39 -8.56 -21.36 -5.43
N ALA A 40 -8.92 -22.66 -5.34
CA ALA A 40 -9.41 -23.26 -4.09
C ALA A 40 -8.31 -23.45 -3.04
N ASP A 41 -7.04 -23.55 -3.44
CA ASP A 41 -5.90 -23.84 -2.56
C ASP A 41 -4.90 -22.66 -2.46
N TYR A 42 -5.29 -21.45 -2.86
CA TYR A 42 -4.39 -20.28 -2.79
C TYR A 42 -4.17 -19.82 -1.35
N PRO A 43 -2.90 -19.52 -0.94
CA PRO A 43 -1.65 -19.71 -1.68
C PRO A 43 -1.00 -21.09 -1.45
N THR A 44 -0.37 -21.66 -2.49
CA THR A 44 0.35 -22.97 -2.41
C THR A 44 1.88 -22.81 -2.44
N LYS A 45 2.38 -21.61 -2.67
CA LYS A 45 3.80 -21.25 -2.71
C LYS A 45 4.01 -19.85 -2.11
N PRO A 46 5.25 -19.45 -1.81
CA PRO A 46 5.53 -18.11 -1.27
C PRO A 46 5.00 -16.99 -2.15
N VAL A 47 4.48 -15.93 -1.49
CA VAL A 47 3.97 -14.71 -2.11
C VAL A 47 4.99 -13.59 -1.92
N ARG A 48 5.37 -12.90 -3.00
CA ARG A 48 6.26 -11.74 -2.96
C ARG A 48 5.45 -10.47 -2.81
N VAL A 49 5.91 -9.56 -1.96
CA VAL A 49 5.27 -8.25 -1.76
C VAL A 49 6.31 -7.16 -1.92
N PHE A 50 6.18 -6.36 -2.97
CA PHE A 50 7.06 -5.21 -3.20
C PHE A 50 6.63 -4.01 -2.38
N VAL A 51 7.60 -3.38 -1.70
CA VAL A 51 7.40 -2.18 -0.88
C VAL A 51 8.18 -1.01 -1.49
N PRO A 52 7.53 0.15 -1.74
CA PRO A 52 8.14 1.27 -2.48
C PRO A 52 9.09 2.13 -1.65
N TYR A 53 9.36 1.76 -0.41
CA TYR A 53 10.19 2.50 0.53
C TYR A 53 11.43 1.70 0.95
N GLY A 54 12.42 2.40 1.50
CA GLY A 54 13.55 1.77 2.17
C GLY A 54 13.12 1.09 3.48
N PRO A 55 13.96 0.17 4.00
CA PRO A 55 13.69 -0.51 5.26
C PRO A 55 13.55 0.45 6.45
N GLY A 56 12.71 0.08 7.43
CA GLY A 56 12.59 0.76 8.72
C GLY A 56 11.61 1.94 8.76
N GLY A 57 10.95 2.27 7.66
CA GLY A 57 9.83 3.21 7.65
C GLY A 57 8.48 2.50 7.89
N VAL A 58 7.41 3.28 8.13
CA VAL A 58 6.09 2.75 8.43
C VAL A 58 5.59 1.74 7.40
N GLY A 59 5.76 2.01 6.10
CA GLY A 59 5.34 1.08 5.04
C GLY A 59 6.06 -0.26 5.14
N ASP A 60 7.38 -0.26 5.33
CA ASP A 60 8.17 -1.49 5.50
C ASP A 60 7.77 -2.27 6.76
N LEU A 61 7.69 -1.58 7.90
CA LEU A 61 7.32 -2.20 9.18
C LEU A 61 5.91 -2.77 9.15
N THR A 62 4.93 -2.02 8.67
CA THR A 62 3.54 -2.48 8.54
C THR A 62 3.44 -3.69 7.62
N MET A 63 4.10 -3.65 6.45
CA MET A 63 4.05 -4.79 5.51
C MET A 63 4.76 -6.02 6.06
N ARG A 64 5.83 -5.89 6.85
CA ARG A 64 6.48 -7.05 7.51
C ARG A 64 5.59 -7.67 8.58
N LEU A 65 4.98 -6.83 9.43
CA LEU A 65 4.02 -7.31 10.45
C LEU A 65 2.81 -8.00 9.79
N LEU A 66 2.28 -7.40 8.73
CA LEU A 66 1.20 -8.00 7.95
C LEU A 66 1.63 -9.33 7.32
N ALA A 67 2.81 -9.39 6.71
CA ALA A 67 3.36 -10.60 6.09
C ALA A 67 3.50 -11.75 7.08
N ASP A 68 3.95 -11.47 8.30
CA ASP A 68 4.05 -12.47 9.37
C ASP A 68 2.66 -13.02 9.76
N LYS A 69 1.65 -12.14 9.91
CA LYS A 69 0.27 -12.55 10.22
C LYS A 69 -0.36 -13.36 9.09
N LEU A 70 -0.19 -12.91 7.84
CA LEU A 70 -0.65 -13.64 6.66
C LEU A 70 0.03 -15.00 6.53
N GLY A 71 1.33 -15.06 6.83
CA GLY A 71 2.09 -16.31 6.84
C GLY A 71 1.57 -17.33 7.85
N GLN A 72 1.20 -16.85 9.04
CA GLN A 72 0.60 -17.69 10.09
C GLN A 72 -0.81 -18.16 9.71
N ASP A 73 -1.62 -17.31 9.10
CA ASP A 73 -3.01 -17.59 8.73
C ASP A 73 -3.10 -18.49 7.49
N LEU A 74 -2.41 -18.12 6.41
CA LEU A 74 -2.49 -18.79 5.11
C LEU A 74 -1.45 -19.91 4.92
N LYS A 75 -0.59 -20.20 5.91
CA LYS A 75 0.42 -21.27 5.91
C LYS A 75 1.43 -21.18 4.77
N GLN A 76 1.67 -19.96 4.24
CA GLN A 76 2.66 -19.69 3.21
C GLN A 76 3.46 -18.44 3.54
N GLN A 77 4.72 -18.37 3.11
CA GLN A 77 5.55 -17.20 3.35
C GLN A 77 5.12 -16.01 2.49
N PHE A 78 5.05 -14.82 3.11
CA PHE A 78 4.93 -13.54 2.42
C PHE A 78 6.29 -12.83 2.52
N VAL A 79 6.97 -12.70 1.38
CA VAL A 79 8.35 -12.19 1.33
C VAL A 79 8.34 -10.72 0.95
N ILE A 80 8.78 -9.86 1.87
CA ILE A 80 8.86 -8.41 1.65
C ILE A 80 10.15 -8.06 0.90
N GLU A 81 10.00 -7.35 -0.22
CA GLU A 81 11.11 -6.84 -1.03
C GLU A 81 11.02 -5.32 -1.19
N ASN A 82 11.96 -4.59 -0.62
CA ASN A 82 12.03 -3.15 -0.76
C ASN A 82 12.53 -2.75 -2.17
N ARG A 83 11.75 -1.93 -2.88
CA ARG A 83 12.05 -1.39 -4.21
C ARG A 83 11.81 0.13 -4.22
N PRO A 84 12.64 0.90 -3.48
CA PRO A 84 12.46 2.35 -3.41
C PRO A 84 12.82 3.02 -4.74
N GLY A 85 12.18 4.14 -5.01
CA GLY A 85 12.52 5.02 -6.12
C GLY A 85 11.33 5.65 -6.83
N ALA A 86 11.55 6.89 -7.28
CA ALA A 86 10.62 7.67 -8.09
C ALA A 86 9.18 7.69 -7.55
N GLY A 87 8.99 7.96 -6.24
CA GLY A 87 7.66 8.03 -5.64
C GLY A 87 6.87 6.72 -5.70
N GLY A 88 7.55 5.56 -5.73
CA GLY A 88 6.93 4.23 -5.81
C GLY A 88 6.77 3.68 -7.23
N ILE A 89 7.16 4.42 -8.27
CA ILE A 89 7.06 3.97 -9.66
C ILE A 89 7.87 2.69 -9.90
N VAL A 90 9.05 2.56 -9.29
CA VAL A 90 9.89 1.35 -9.43
C VAL A 90 9.15 0.12 -8.91
N SER A 91 8.65 0.17 -7.68
CA SER A 91 7.89 -0.93 -7.06
C SER A 91 6.63 -1.27 -7.87
N ALA A 92 5.84 -0.26 -8.24
CA ALA A 92 4.63 -0.43 -9.04
C ALA A 92 4.92 -1.13 -10.38
N THR A 93 5.99 -0.73 -11.07
CA THR A 93 6.39 -1.35 -12.35
C THR A 93 6.78 -2.83 -12.19
N GLU A 94 7.46 -3.20 -11.09
CA GLU A 94 7.78 -4.59 -10.80
C GLU A 94 6.52 -5.44 -10.55
N VAL A 95 5.54 -4.89 -9.83
CA VAL A 95 4.23 -5.56 -9.64
C VAL A 95 3.55 -5.80 -10.98
N LEU A 96 3.47 -4.78 -11.83
CA LEU A 96 2.74 -4.85 -13.12
C LEU A 96 3.40 -5.76 -14.18
N ARG A 97 4.68 -6.12 -14.00
CA ARG A 97 5.36 -7.11 -14.86
C ARG A 97 4.99 -8.55 -14.52
N ALA A 98 4.38 -8.77 -13.36
CA ALA A 98 4.04 -10.11 -12.89
C ALA A 98 2.71 -10.60 -13.49
N ALA A 99 2.50 -11.92 -13.47
CA ALA A 99 1.21 -12.52 -13.78
C ALA A 99 0.15 -12.11 -12.72
N PRO A 100 -1.11 -11.92 -13.10
CA PRO A 100 -2.19 -11.62 -12.17
C PRO A 100 -2.70 -12.88 -11.47
N ASP A 101 -1.80 -13.62 -10.81
CA ASP A 101 -2.08 -14.89 -10.12
C ASP A 101 -2.06 -14.78 -8.59
N GLY A 102 -1.78 -13.57 -8.05
CA GLY A 102 -1.72 -13.29 -6.63
C GLY A 102 -0.37 -13.62 -5.96
N TYR A 103 0.62 -14.17 -6.66
CA TYR A 103 1.93 -14.50 -6.07
C TYR A 103 2.96 -13.36 -6.13
N THR A 104 2.60 -12.28 -6.80
CA THR A 104 3.35 -11.02 -6.74
C THR A 104 2.37 -9.89 -6.46
N LEU A 105 2.53 -9.29 -5.31
CA LEU A 105 1.72 -8.18 -4.81
C LEU A 105 2.61 -6.97 -4.57
N GLY A 106 2.01 -5.83 -4.33
CA GLY A 106 2.71 -4.62 -3.94
C GLY A 106 1.95 -3.82 -2.91
N GLU A 107 2.70 -3.08 -2.13
CA GLU A 107 2.14 -2.02 -1.33
C GLU A 107 1.70 -0.89 -2.24
N ILE A 108 0.47 -0.43 -2.05
CA ILE A 108 -0.07 0.79 -2.63
C ILE A 108 -0.50 1.75 -1.53
N GLY A 109 -0.51 3.03 -1.85
CA GLY A 109 -0.93 4.05 -0.89
C GLY A 109 -0.90 5.45 -1.49
N ASN A 110 -0.77 6.46 -0.65
CA ASN A 110 -0.72 7.85 -1.08
C ASN A 110 0.39 8.12 -2.12
N GLY A 111 1.52 7.40 -2.05
CA GLY A 111 2.64 7.59 -2.97
C GLY A 111 2.26 7.45 -4.44
N GLN A 112 1.46 6.44 -4.80
CA GLN A 112 1.00 6.24 -6.18
C GLN A 112 0.02 7.34 -6.60
N SER A 113 -0.90 7.75 -5.71
CA SER A 113 -1.84 8.85 -5.97
C SER A 113 -1.12 10.19 -6.17
N ILE A 114 -0.12 10.46 -5.33
CA ILE A 114 0.75 11.65 -5.42
C ILE A 114 1.54 11.61 -6.74
N SER A 115 2.11 10.46 -7.09
CA SER A 115 2.90 10.28 -8.31
C SER A 115 2.11 10.60 -9.57
N ALA A 116 0.80 10.30 -9.60
CA ALA A 116 -0.08 10.63 -10.71
C ALA A 116 -0.17 12.15 -10.98
N SER A 117 -0.01 12.97 -9.94
CA SER A 117 -0.01 14.44 -10.05
C SER A 117 1.40 15.04 -10.17
N LEU A 118 2.40 14.39 -9.58
CA LEU A 118 3.77 14.90 -9.49
C LEU A 118 4.58 14.67 -10.78
N PHE A 119 4.37 13.52 -11.45
CA PHE A 119 5.13 13.16 -12.64
C PHE A 119 4.33 13.44 -13.91
N LYS A 120 4.94 14.11 -14.89
CA LYS A 120 4.30 14.42 -16.19
C LYS A 120 3.86 13.17 -16.96
N LYS A 121 4.51 12.02 -16.73
CA LYS A 121 4.21 10.76 -17.41
C LYS A 121 4.51 9.61 -16.45
N LEU A 122 3.49 8.80 -16.17
CA LEU A 122 3.61 7.52 -15.50
C LEU A 122 3.63 6.39 -16.52
N PRO A 123 4.36 5.29 -16.26
CA PRO A 123 4.34 4.10 -17.10
C PRO A 123 3.09 3.22 -16.89
N PHE A 124 2.14 3.64 -16.06
CA PHE A 124 0.91 2.92 -15.70
C PHE A 124 -0.22 3.88 -15.33
N ASP A 125 -1.44 3.36 -15.38
CA ASP A 125 -2.66 4.00 -14.87
C ASP A 125 -2.97 3.44 -13.48
N VAL A 126 -2.91 4.28 -12.45
CA VAL A 126 -3.09 3.87 -11.03
C VAL A 126 -4.46 3.24 -10.79
N LEU A 127 -5.49 3.64 -11.54
CA LEU A 127 -6.87 3.16 -11.35
C LEU A 127 -7.21 1.92 -12.18
N LYS A 128 -6.48 1.66 -13.28
CA LYS A 128 -6.83 0.59 -14.23
C LYS A 128 -5.88 -0.60 -14.18
N ASP A 129 -4.60 -0.35 -13.91
CA ASP A 129 -3.58 -1.37 -14.05
C ASP A 129 -3.40 -2.22 -12.79
N PHE A 130 -4.10 -1.87 -11.70
CA PHE A 130 -4.05 -2.60 -10.42
C PHE A 130 -5.41 -3.15 -10.03
N THR A 131 -5.40 -4.35 -9.42
CA THR A 131 -6.51 -4.87 -8.63
C THR A 131 -6.18 -4.62 -7.15
N THR A 132 -6.95 -3.75 -6.49
CA THR A 132 -6.82 -3.50 -5.05
C THR A 132 -7.37 -4.67 -4.26
N VAL A 133 -6.67 -5.03 -3.17
CA VAL A 133 -7.07 -6.15 -2.29
C VAL A 133 -7.68 -5.61 -0.99
N SER A 134 -6.92 -4.86 -0.20
CA SER A 134 -7.40 -4.29 1.06
C SER A 134 -6.47 -3.16 1.54
N VAL A 135 -7.02 -2.27 2.36
CA VAL A 135 -6.23 -1.32 3.16
C VAL A 135 -5.60 -2.08 4.33
N ALA A 136 -4.34 -1.79 4.61
CA ALA A 136 -3.57 -2.41 5.69
C ALA A 136 -3.38 -1.49 6.91
N GLY A 137 -3.42 -0.17 6.71
CA GLY A 137 -3.33 0.80 7.79
C GLY A 137 -3.59 2.23 7.32
N SER A 138 -3.92 3.08 8.28
CA SER A 138 -4.05 4.54 8.10
C SER A 138 -3.22 5.22 9.18
N PHE A 139 -2.52 6.29 8.83
CA PHE A 139 -1.50 6.91 9.66
C PHE A 139 -1.64 8.42 9.66
N GLU A 140 -1.36 9.02 10.82
CA GLU A 140 -1.20 10.45 10.97
C GLU A 140 0.28 10.83 10.99
N MET A 141 0.60 12.00 10.47
CA MET A 141 1.95 12.53 10.52
C MET A 141 2.26 13.03 11.93
N LEU A 142 3.42 12.68 12.44
CA LEU A 142 3.99 13.25 13.65
C LEU A 142 5.02 14.31 13.29
N LEU A 143 5.00 15.39 14.03
CA LEU A 143 5.94 16.50 13.95
C LEU A 143 6.85 16.41 15.17
N ALA A 144 8.11 15.99 14.94
CA ALA A 144 9.07 15.67 15.98
C ALA A 144 10.26 16.63 15.98
N VAL A 145 10.71 16.99 17.18
CA VAL A 145 11.94 17.76 17.41
C VAL A 145 12.89 16.95 18.31
N PRO A 146 14.22 17.23 18.32
CA PRO A 146 15.12 16.73 19.36
C PRO A 146 14.60 17.05 20.76
N ALA A 147 14.81 16.17 21.71
CA ALA A 147 14.28 16.35 23.09
C ALA A 147 14.85 17.61 23.77
N ASP A 148 16.09 17.97 23.47
CA ASP A 148 16.80 19.14 23.96
C ASP A 148 16.50 20.43 23.14
N SER A 149 15.73 20.30 22.05
CA SER A 149 15.31 21.43 21.21
C SER A 149 14.68 22.55 22.06
N PRO A 150 14.95 23.84 21.75
CA PRO A 150 14.28 24.97 22.37
C PRO A 150 12.78 25.01 22.07
N TYR A 151 12.34 24.37 21.00
CA TYR A 151 10.95 24.34 20.56
C TYR A 151 10.13 23.33 21.38
N LYS A 152 9.13 23.81 22.13
CA LYS A 152 8.28 22.97 22.99
C LYS A 152 6.90 22.75 22.38
N ALA A 153 6.47 23.62 21.50
CA ALA A 153 5.20 23.58 20.79
C ALA A 153 5.39 23.89 19.30
N LEU A 154 4.42 23.50 18.47
CA LEU A 154 4.46 23.77 17.03
C LEU A 154 4.57 25.26 16.73
N LYS A 155 3.91 26.09 17.53
CA LYS A 155 3.96 27.55 17.41
C LYS A 155 5.37 28.10 17.59
N ASP A 156 6.21 27.53 18.45
CA ASP A 156 7.59 27.98 18.68
C ASP A 156 8.43 27.86 17.40
N VAL A 157 8.27 26.73 16.69
CA VAL A 157 8.94 26.45 15.39
C VAL A 157 8.51 27.49 14.36
N VAL A 158 7.21 27.72 14.25
CA VAL A 158 6.65 28.67 13.26
C VAL A 158 7.10 30.10 13.55
N ASP A 159 7.05 30.53 14.82
CA ASP A 159 7.49 31.87 15.23
C ASP A 159 9.00 32.06 15.00
N ALA A 160 9.81 31.05 15.25
CA ALA A 160 11.24 31.06 14.98
C ALA A 160 11.56 31.18 13.49
N ALA A 161 10.84 30.40 12.64
CA ALA A 161 11.00 30.45 11.20
C ALA A 161 10.58 31.81 10.62
N LYS A 162 9.48 32.39 11.12
CA LYS A 162 9.05 33.76 10.70
C LYS A 162 10.04 34.85 11.09
N LYS A 163 10.74 34.69 12.20
CA LYS A 163 11.81 35.62 12.63
C LYS A 163 13.10 35.45 11.81
N ASN A 164 13.36 34.25 11.33
CA ASN A 164 14.59 33.86 10.63
C ASN A 164 14.25 33.06 9.36
N PRO A 165 13.72 33.70 8.31
CA PRO A 165 13.30 32.97 7.09
C PRO A 165 14.43 32.15 6.48
N GLY A 166 14.10 30.90 6.09
CA GLY A 166 15.01 29.98 5.45
C GLY A 166 16.10 29.38 6.36
N LYS A 167 16.11 29.65 7.67
CA LYS A 167 17.15 29.17 8.59
C LYS A 167 16.82 27.85 9.27
N LEU A 168 15.53 27.53 9.41
CA LEU A 168 15.11 26.26 10.01
C LEU A 168 15.01 25.17 8.94
N ASN A 169 15.56 24.00 9.26
CA ASN A 169 15.55 22.83 8.40
C ASN A 169 14.39 21.91 8.79
N LEU A 170 13.52 21.60 7.82
CA LEU A 170 12.49 20.56 7.96
C LEU A 170 12.96 19.27 7.31
N GLY A 171 13.03 18.19 8.07
CA GLY A 171 13.40 16.88 7.58
C GLY A 171 12.19 16.05 7.16
N ALA A 172 12.24 15.48 5.97
CA ALA A 172 11.25 14.53 5.46
C ALA A 172 11.93 13.43 4.64
N ILE A 173 11.19 12.36 4.31
CA ILE A 173 11.74 11.29 3.46
C ILE A 173 11.28 11.46 2.02
N ASN A 174 12.07 10.99 1.11
CA ASN A 174 11.80 10.78 -0.34
C ASN A 174 10.86 11.78 -1.03
N PRO A 175 11.27 12.47 -2.08
CA PRO A 175 10.37 13.26 -2.91
C PRO A 175 9.18 12.42 -3.39
N GLY A 176 7.96 12.96 -3.27
CA GLY A 176 6.72 12.27 -3.63
C GLY A 176 6.13 11.37 -2.54
N SER A 177 6.76 11.28 -1.38
CA SER A 177 6.12 10.68 -0.19
C SER A 177 5.12 11.65 0.44
N THR A 178 4.20 11.12 1.24
CA THR A 178 3.29 11.96 2.04
C THR A 178 4.08 12.84 3.01
N GLN A 179 5.17 12.34 3.60
CA GLN A 179 6.04 13.12 4.50
C GLN A 179 6.64 14.34 3.81
N ASN A 180 7.16 14.15 2.59
CA ASN A 180 7.72 15.26 1.82
C ASN A 180 6.67 16.31 1.44
N LEU A 181 5.51 15.87 0.93
CA LEU A 181 4.42 16.81 0.61
C LEU A 181 3.84 17.47 1.86
N SER A 182 3.81 16.77 2.98
CA SER A 182 3.38 17.30 4.27
C SER A 182 4.26 18.45 4.74
N ALA A 183 5.59 18.35 4.57
CA ALA A 183 6.52 19.43 4.87
C ALA A 183 6.27 20.68 3.98
N HIS A 184 6.00 20.48 2.69
CA HIS A 184 5.64 21.57 1.79
C HIS A 184 4.28 22.21 2.14
N LEU A 185 3.28 21.39 2.47
CA LEU A 185 1.98 21.87 2.94
C LEU A 185 2.13 22.67 4.24
N PHE A 186 2.96 22.18 5.17
CA PHE A 186 3.23 22.91 6.42
C PHE A 186 3.83 24.29 6.16
N GLN A 187 4.81 24.38 5.26
CA GLN A 187 5.35 25.67 4.83
C GLN A 187 4.26 26.60 4.28
N GLN A 188 3.41 26.08 3.41
CA GLN A 188 2.32 26.85 2.81
C GLN A 188 1.30 27.33 3.85
N VAL A 189 0.84 26.43 4.74
CA VAL A 189 -0.19 26.72 5.75
C VAL A 189 0.33 27.70 6.80
N THR A 190 1.58 27.57 7.22
CA THR A 190 2.18 28.46 8.23
C THR A 190 2.60 29.81 7.67
N GLY A 191 2.81 29.89 6.36
CA GLY A 191 3.36 31.10 5.70
C GLY A 191 4.77 31.44 6.16
N ALA A 192 5.51 30.47 6.71
CA ALA A 192 6.89 30.61 7.15
C ALA A 192 7.83 29.95 6.14
N ASP A 193 9.03 30.47 6.00
CA ASP A 193 10.04 29.97 5.07
C ASP A 193 10.99 29.01 5.78
N TYR A 194 11.15 27.80 5.23
CA TYR A 194 11.97 26.72 5.74
C TYR A 194 12.84 26.13 4.63
N THR A 195 13.97 25.54 5.01
CA THR A 195 14.73 24.67 4.12
C THR A 195 14.24 23.21 4.30
N ILE A 196 13.62 22.63 3.27
CA ILE A 196 13.15 21.24 3.31
C ILE A 196 14.28 20.31 2.87
N VAL A 197 14.75 19.45 3.79
CA VAL A 197 15.82 18.47 3.56
C VAL A 197 15.22 17.08 3.44
N THR A 198 15.51 16.39 2.34
CA THR A 198 14.97 15.05 2.09
C THR A 198 16.01 13.95 2.34
N TYR A 199 15.60 12.95 3.08
CA TYR A 199 16.40 11.75 3.39
C TYR A 199 15.87 10.54 2.61
N ARG A 200 16.72 9.53 2.43
CA ARG A 200 16.33 8.33 1.69
C ARG A 200 15.50 7.36 2.53
N THR A 201 15.72 7.35 3.83
CA THR A 201 15.08 6.43 4.77
C THR A 201 14.70 7.15 6.05
N THR A 202 13.73 6.60 6.78
CA THR A 202 13.36 7.08 8.13
C THR A 202 14.54 7.03 9.11
N PRO A 203 15.36 5.97 9.18
CA PRO A 203 16.54 5.98 10.04
C PRO A 203 17.54 7.10 9.75
N ASP A 204 17.71 7.50 8.48
CA ASP A 204 18.56 8.63 8.11
C ASP A 204 17.99 9.95 8.65
N LEU A 205 16.66 10.15 8.53
CA LEU A 205 15.95 11.31 9.08
C LEU A 205 16.08 11.36 10.62
N VAL A 206 15.86 10.24 11.31
CA VAL A 206 16.01 10.16 12.78
C VAL A 206 17.44 10.50 13.19
N THR A 207 18.44 9.99 12.48
CA THR A 207 19.85 10.32 12.73
C THR A 207 20.11 11.81 12.57
N ALA A 208 19.56 12.44 11.53
CA ALA A 208 19.71 13.87 11.27
C ALA A 208 19.04 14.73 12.37
N LEU A 209 17.86 14.34 12.85
CA LEU A 209 17.20 14.96 13.99
C LEU A 209 18.07 14.90 15.24
N LEU A 210 18.59 13.72 15.60
CA LEU A 210 19.42 13.50 16.79
C LEU A 210 20.76 14.23 16.74
N ARG A 211 21.26 14.59 15.55
CA ARG A 211 22.46 15.41 15.34
C ARG A 211 22.19 16.90 15.30
N GLY A 212 20.92 17.29 15.19
CA GLY A 212 20.56 18.70 14.98
C GLY A 212 20.79 19.20 13.56
N ASP A 213 20.93 18.30 12.58
CA ASP A 213 21.02 18.65 11.14
C ASP A 213 19.67 19.18 10.62
N VAL A 214 18.58 18.80 11.24
CA VAL A 214 17.22 19.29 11.01
C VAL A 214 16.55 19.66 12.36
N ASP A 215 15.72 20.71 12.31
CA ASP A 215 15.04 21.25 13.48
C ASP A 215 13.70 20.58 13.77
N LEU A 216 12.99 20.14 12.73
CA LEU A 216 11.68 19.50 12.78
C LEU A 216 11.60 18.37 11.76
N GLY A 217 11.21 17.17 12.19
CA GLY A 217 11.05 15.99 11.34
C GLY A 217 9.58 15.62 11.14
N PHE A 218 9.28 15.16 9.94
CA PHE A 218 7.96 14.68 9.52
C PHE A 218 8.03 13.20 9.23
N ASP A 219 7.46 12.37 10.10
CA ASP A 219 7.29 10.95 9.85
C ASP A 219 6.13 10.40 10.71
N TYR A 220 5.86 9.12 10.62
CA TYR A 220 4.82 8.43 11.36
C TYR A 220 5.34 7.88 12.68
N TYR A 221 4.42 7.45 13.57
CA TYR A 221 4.78 6.89 14.89
C TYR A 221 5.79 5.76 14.76
N ALA A 222 5.57 4.79 13.88
CA ALA A 222 6.48 3.65 13.69
C ALA A 222 7.92 4.07 13.40
N GLY A 223 8.11 5.17 12.65
CA GLY A 223 9.43 5.70 12.32
C GLY A 223 10.18 6.31 13.52
N PHE A 224 9.45 6.87 14.47
CA PHE A 224 10.00 7.50 15.67
C PHE A 224 9.91 6.62 16.92
N SER A 225 9.27 5.43 16.81
CA SER A 225 8.89 4.58 17.93
C SER A 225 10.03 4.18 18.88
N SER A 226 11.25 4.01 18.38
CA SER A 226 12.43 3.71 19.19
C SER A 226 12.99 4.94 19.92
N SER A 227 12.79 6.13 19.39
CA SER A 227 13.40 7.37 19.92
C SER A 227 12.49 8.15 20.86
N ILE A 228 11.18 7.90 20.82
CA ILE A 228 10.19 8.52 21.71
C ILE A 228 10.33 7.97 23.14
N PRO A 229 10.27 6.64 23.39
CA PRO A 229 10.41 6.09 24.73
C PRO A 229 11.77 6.37 25.36
N ASP A 230 12.83 6.43 24.53
CA ASP A 230 14.17 6.78 24.99
C ASP A 230 14.33 8.27 25.40
N GLY A 231 13.28 9.08 25.20
CA GLY A 231 13.31 10.51 25.48
C GLY A 231 14.28 11.30 24.58
N LYS A 232 14.63 10.75 23.41
CA LYS A 232 15.54 11.41 22.44
C LYS A 232 14.83 12.36 21.50
N LEU A 233 13.57 12.06 21.18
CA LEU A 233 12.69 12.91 20.39
C LEU A 233 11.45 13.31 21.19
N ARG A 234 10.94 14.49 20.91
CA ARG A 234 9.66 14.99 21.42
C ARG A 234 8.72 15.22 20.26
N ILE A 235 7.51 14.65 20.34
CA ILE A 235 6.44 14.96 19.42
C ILE A 235 5.75 16.24 19.90
N ILE A 236 5.68 17.25 19.05
CA ILE A 236 5.11 18.55 19.39
C ILE A 236 3.75 18.81 18.74
N ALA A 237 3.38 18.00 17.73
CA ALA A 237 2.04 17.98 17.16
C ALA A 237 1.80 16.71 16.33
N THR A 238 0.52 16.38 16.12
CA THR A 238 0.06 15.41 15.12
C THR A 238 -0.66 16.12 13.97
N SER A 239 -0.81 15.47 12.83
CA SER A 239 -1.52 16.03 11.67
C SER A 239 -2.98 15.59 11.57
N GLY A 240 -3.48 14.86 12.55
CA GLY A 240 -4.86 14.39 12.59
C GLY A 240 -5.89 15.50 12.76
N ASP A 241 -7.12 15.23 12.41
CA ASP A 241 -8.24 16.14 12.68
C ASP A 241 -8.62 16.15 14.16
N GLU A 242 -8.40 15.03 14.85
CA GLU A 242 -8.56 14.82 16.29
C GLU A 242 -7.27 14.24 16.88
N ARG A 243 -7.11 14.25 18.21
CA ARG A 243 -5.96 13.65 18.87
C ARG A 243 -5.96 12.13 18.74
N ASP A 244 -4.78 11.57 18.46
CA ASP A 244 -4.58 10.12 18.57
C ASP A 244 -4.76 9.68 20.04
N PRO A 245 -5.65 8.71 20.34
CA PRO A 245 -5.83 8.20 21.70
C PRO A 245 -4.56 7.67 22.36
N LEU A 246 -3.58 7.19 21.59
CA LEU A 246 -2.28 6.75 22.14
C LEU A 246 -1.30 7.91 22.40
N LEU A 247 -1.58 9.08 21.85
CA LEU A 247 -0.80 10.31 21.99
C LEU A 247 -1.68 11.43 22.55
N ALA A 248 -2.58 11.11 23.48
CA ALA A 248 -3.61 12.01 24.00
C ALA A 248 -3.05 13.34 24.55
N ASP A 249 -1.81 13.34 25.03
CA ASP A 249 -1.12 14.54 25.52
C ASP A 249 -0.51 15.39 24.41
N VAL A 250 -0.43 14.88 23.15
CA VAL A 250 0.12 15.60 22.01
C VAL A 250 -1.02 16.34 21.28
N PRO A 251 -0.95 17.68 21.14
CA PRO A 251 -1.98 18.41 20.42
C PRO A 251 -1.90 18.13 18.92
N THR A 252 -3.03 18.28 18.23
CA THR A 252 -3.01 18.33 16.76
C THR A 252 -2.45 19.68 16.29
N ALA A 253 -2.00 19.72 15.04
CA ALA A 253 -1.63 20.99 14.40
C ALA A 253 -2.83 21.95 14.32
N LYS A 254 -4.04 21.42 14.14
CA LYS A 254 -5.31 22.15 14.18
C LYS A 254 -5.52 22.86 15.53
N GLU A 255 -5.35 22.14 16.65
CA GLU A 255 -5.41 22.70 18.00
C GLU A 255 -4.27 23.71 18.25
N SER A 256 -3.14 23.53 17.58
CA SER A 256 -1.97 24.43 17.65
C SER A 256 -2.12 25.71 16.81
N GLY A 257 -3.29 25.94 16.19
CA GLY A 257 -3.59 27.16 15.41
C GLY A 257 -3.40 27.02 13.89
N PHE A 258 -3.24 25.79 13.38
CA PHE A 258 -3.05 25.52 11.95
C PHE A 258 -4.13 24.56 11.42
N PRO A 259 -5.42 24.99 11.39
CA PRO A 259 -6.54 24.10 11.06
C PRO A 259 -6.55 23.57 9.62
N GLN A 260 -5.80 24.19 8.69
CA GLN A 260 -5.66 23.72 7.33
C GLN A 260 -4.57 22.63 7.19
N TYR A 261 -3.79 22.36 8.25
CA TYR A 261 -2.78 21.32 8.25
C TYR A 261 -3.39 20.03 8.83
N VAL A 262 -4.15 19.32 8.00
CA VAL A 262 -4.66 17.99 8.28
C VAL A 262 -4.12 17.04 7.20
N VAL A 263 -3.36 16.04 7.62
CA VAL A 263 -2.71 15.08 6.72
C VAL A 263 -2.89 13.67 7.27
N THR A 264 -3.53 12.83 6.48
CA THR A 264 -3.60 11.39 6.74
C THR A 264 -2.94 10.64 5.61
N SER A 265 -2.33 9.51 5.93
CA SER A 265 -1.77 8.58 4.97
C SER A 265 -2.39 7.21 5.16
N TRP A 266 -2.24 6.36 4.17
CA TRP A 266 -2.68 4.99 4.23
C TRP A 266 -1.76 4.12 3.37
N ASN A 267 -1.73 2.84 3.69
CA ASN A 267 -1.18 1.82 2.82
C ASN A 267 -2.15 0.63 2.71
N GLY A 268 -1.99 -0.11 1.65
CA GLY A 268 -2.78 -1.29 1.34
C GLY A 268 -2.01 -2.22 0.43
N VAL A 269 -2.67 -3.28 0.02
CA VAL A 269 -2.11 -4.31 -0.86
C VAL A 269 -2.88 -4.34 -2.18
N ALA A 270 -2.15 -4.43 -3.27
CA ALA A 270 -2.69 -4.63 -4.62
C ALA A 270 -1.83 -5.61 -5.41
N GLY A 271 -2.40 -6.15 -6.47
CA GLY A 271 -1.67 -6.89 -7.50
C GLY A 271 -1.92 -6.31 -8.88
N PRO A 272 -1.38 -6.92 -9.95
CA PRO A 272 -1.70 -6.55 -11.32
C PRO A 272 -3.20 -6.63 -11.58
N ALA A 273 -3.70 -5.83 -12.52
CA ALA A 273 -5.12 -5.90 -12.92
C ALA A 273 -5.50 -7.32 -13.38
N GLY A 274 -6.69 -7.77 -12.96
CA GLY A 274 -7.21 -9.09 -13.35
C GLY A 274 -6.85 -10.22 -12.38
N LEU A 275 -6.53 -9.92 -11.11
CA LEU A 275 -6.45 -10.95 -10.08
C LEU A 275 -7.76 -11.76 -10.02
N PRO A 276 -7.70 -13.10 -9.86
CA PRO A 276 -8.89 -13.91 -9.68
C PRO A 276 -9.70 -13.46 -8.45
N PRO A 277 -11.03 -13.35 -8.53
CA PRO A 277 -11.86 -12.91 -7.41
C PRO A 277 -11.63 -13.70 -6.11
N GLN A 278 -11.46 -15.00 -6.19
CA GLN A 278 -11.18 -15.87 -5.02
C GLN A 278 -9.84 -15.53 -4.35
N VAL A 279 -8.81 -15.18 -5.14
CA VAL A 279 -7.51 -14.72 -4.60
C VAL A 279 -7.69 -13.42 -3.83
N VAL A 280 -8.43 -12.46 -4.41
CA VAL A 280 -8.75 -11.18 -3.77
C VAL A 280 -9.53 -11.40 -2.48
N GLU A 281 -10.56 -12.25 -2.48
CA GLU A 281 -11.37 -12.58 -1.30
C GLU A 281 -10.53 -13.23 -0.20
N THR A 282 -9.70 -14.23 -0.54
CA THR A 282 -8.82 -14.91 0.42
C THR A 282 -7.85 -13.94 1.08
N LEU A 283 -7.15 -13.13 0.27
CA LEU A 283 -6.20 -12.13 0.76
C LEU A 283 -6.89 -11.04 1.58
N SER A 284 -7.99 -10.48 1.08
CA SER A 284 -8.74 -9.42 1.77
C SER A 284 -9.25 -9.88 3.12
N ALA A 285 -9.83 -11.09 3.20
CA ALA A 285 -10.29 -11.66 4.45
C ALA A 285 -9.13 -11.88 5.44
N ALA A 286 -7.98 -12.39 4.98
CA ALA A 286 -6.80 -12.59 5.82
C ALA A 286 -6.20 -11.25 6.30
N ILE A 287 -6.10 -10.24 5.42
CA ILE A 287 -5.64 -8.89 5.77
C ILE A 287 -6.57 -8.28 6.83
N ASN A 288 -7.89 -8.35 6.63
CA ASN A 288 -8.86 -7.79 7.58
C ASN A 288 -8.77 -8.46 8.96
N ARG A 289 -8.52 -9.78 9.03
CA ARG A 289 -8.24 -10.45 10.29
C ARG A 289 -6.94 -9.98 10.93
N ALA A 290 -5.90 -9.81 10.14
CA ALA A 290 -4.59 -9.36 10.62
C ALA A 290 -4.65 -7.94 11.20
N VAL A 291 -5.25 -6.98 10.48
CA VAL A 291 -5.35 -5.57 10.93
C VAL A 291 -6.25 -5.38 12.14
N ALA A 292 -7.17 -6.32 12.40
CA ALA A 292 -8.00 -6.30 13.61
C ALA A 292 -7.23 -6.76 14.88
N THR A 293 -5.99 -7.28 14.75
CA THR A 293 -5.22 -7.72 15.91
C THR A 293 -4.62 -6.54 16.67
N PRO A 294 -4.69 -6.51 18.03
CA PRO A 294 -4.11 -5.43 18.83
C PRO A 294 -2.63 -5.18 18.54
N ASP A 295 -1.86 -6.26 18.35
CA ASP A 295 -0.43 -6.21 18.05
C ASP A 295 -0.13 -5.44 16.76
N LEU A 296 -0.91 -5.64 15.70
CA LEU A 296 -0.72 -4.91 14.45
C LEU A 296 -1.22 -3.46 14.57
N GLN A 297 -2.33 -3.23 15.27
CA GLN A 297 -2.85 -1.88 15.52
C GLN A 297 -1.87 -1.02 16.32
N GLU A 298 -1.17 -1.60 17.31
CA GLU A 298 -0.18 -0.89 18.12
C GLU A 298 1.12 -0.61 17.37
N LYS A 299 1.61 -1.60 16.59
CA LYS A 299 2.94 -1.52 15.94
C LYS A 299 2.94 -0.89 14.55
N ALA A 300 1.80 -0.82 13.87
CA ALA A 300 1.67 -0.34 12.49
C ALA A 300 1.19 1.12 12.38
N ARG A 301 1.36 1.92 13.43
CA ARG A 301 0.95 3.34 13.49
C ARG A 301 2.01 4.31 12.99
#